data_fcddf0cfffb634e8e964d82ea2d13d67
#
_entry.id   fcddf0cfffb634e8e964d82ea2d13d67
#
_cell.length_a   1.000
_cell.length_b   1.000
_cell.length_c   1.000
_cell.angle_alpha   90.00
_cell.angle_beta   90.00
_cell.angle_gamma   90.00
#
_symmetry.space_group_name_H-M   'P 1'
#
loop_
_entity.id
_entity.type
_entity.pdbx_description
1 polymer ?
#
loop_
_entity_poly.entity_id
_entity_poly.type
_entity_poly.pdbx_seq_one_letter_code
_entity_poly.pdbx_strand_id
1 'polypeptide(L)'
;MFGGSLSETFAEKICKIMDKAVLTGAPCIGLNDSGGARIQEGVESLAGYAEIFQRNVDSSGVVPQLSLIMGPCAGGAVYSPALTDFTFMVQDTSYMFVTGPEVVKTVTKETVTKEELGGAKMHS
;
A
#
# COMPACT_ATOMS: atom_id res chain seq x y z
N MET A 1 9.05 -8.83 -9.12
CA MET A 1 9.88 -9.72 -8.31
C MET A 1 9.26 -9.82 -6.92
N PHE A 2 9.16 -11.00 -6.34
CA PHE A 2 8.55 -11.27 -5.02
C PHE A 2 7.17 -10.64 -4.79
N GLY A 3 6.28 -10.67 -5.81
CA GLY A 3 4.93 -10.12 -5.72
C GLY A 3 4.86 -8.62 -5.46
N GLY A 4 5.87 -7.87 -5.88
CA GLY A 4 5.95 -6.43 -5.62
C GLY A 4 6.19 -6.08 -4.15
N SER A 5 6.60 -7.04 -3.33
CA SER A 5 6.79 -6.83 -1.89
C SER A 5 7.91 -5.83 -1.60
N LEU A 6 7.70 -5.01 -0.57
CA LEU A 6 8.62 -3.94 -0.17
C LEU A 6 9.85 -4.50 0.55
N SER A 7 11.01 -4.12 0.06
CA SER A 7 12.31 -4.32 0.73
C SER A 7 12.78 -3.01 1.34
N GLU A 8 13.83 -3.06 2.17
CA GLU A 8 14.48 -1.86 2.71
C GLU A 8 14.92 -0.89 1.60
N THR A 9 15.64 -1.38 0.60
CA THR A 9 16.12 -0.56 -0.53
C THR A 9 14.96 0.03 -1.34
N PHE A 10 13.87 -0.73 -1.53
CA PHE A 10 12.67 -0.26 -2.21
C PHE A 10 12.03 0.89 -1.41
N ALA A 11 11.93 0.74 -0.09
CA ALA A 11 11.41 1.78 0.80
C ALA A 11 12.26 3.06 0.74
N GLU A 12 13.58 2.95 0.75
CA GLU A 12 14.48 4.09 0.63
C GLU A 12 14.25 4.88 -0.66
N LYS A 13 14.02 4.20 -1.79
CA LYS A 13 13.70 4.86 -3.06
C LYS A 13 12.41 5.65 -2.99
N ILE A 14 11.35 5.05 -2.41
CA ILE A 14 10.06 5.71 -2.23
C ILE A 14 10.23 6.94 -1.34
N CYS A 15 10.91 6.80 -0.21
CA CYS A 15 11.16 7.88 0.73
C CYS A 15 11.91 9.06 0.10
N LYS A 16 12.92 8.79 -0.71
CA LYS A 16 13.66 9.83 -1.44
C LYS A 16 12.77 10.62 -2.41
N ILE A 17 11.88 9.93 -3.11
CA ILE A 17 10.93 10.57 -4.02
C ILE A 17 9.93 11.41 -3.25
N MET A 18 9.39 10.90 -2.15
CA MET A 18 8.45 11.63 -1.29
C MET A 18 9.09 12.88 -0.69
N ASP A 19 10.32 12.79 -0.18
CA ASP A 19 11.07 13.93 0.35
C ASP A 19 11.28 14.99 -0.72
N LYS A 20 11.61 14.59 -1.95
CA LYS A 20 11.77 15.49 -3.07
C LYS A 20 10.45 16.15 -3.48
N ALA A 21 9.35 15.43 -3.47
CA ALA A 21 8.02 15.96 -3.76
C ALA A 21 7.63 17.04 -2.76
N VAL A 22 7.86 16.82 -1.47
CA VAL A 22 7.62 17.81 -0.41
C VAL A 22 8.49 19.05 -0.60
N LEU A 23 9.78 18.86 -0.89
CA LEU A 23 10.72 19.96 -1.09
C LEU A 23 10.35 20.85 -2.27
N THR A 24 9.83 20.29 -3.33
CA THR A 24 9.43 21.02 -4.55
C THR A 24 7.96 21.44 -4.58
N GLY A 25 7.15 20.98 -3.62
CA GLY A 25 5.71 21.24 -3.60
C GLY A 25 4.92 20.45 -4.65
N ALA A 26 5.49 19.38 -5.17
CA ALA A 26 4.85 18.56 -6.21
C ALA A 26 3.89 17.53 -5.60
N PRO A 27 2.75 17.22 -6.27
CA PRO A 27 1.90 16.10 -5.87
C PRO A 27 2.65 14.77 -5.90
N CYS A 28 2.36 13.91 -4.93
CA CYS A 28 2.91 12.56 -4.85
C CYS A 28 1.85 11.57 -5.32
N ILE A 29 2.11 10.85 -6.41
CA ILE A 29 1.17 9.89 -7.00
C ILE A 29 1.77 8.50 -6.90
N GLY A 30 1.09 7.59 -6.19
CA GLY A 30 1.48 6.19 -6.06
C GLY A 30 0.66 5.29 -6.98
N LEU A 31 1.34 4.48 -7.78
CA LEU A 31 0.74 3.38 -8.53
C LEU A 31 1.03 2.09 -7.76
N ASN A 32 0.02 1.54 -7.12
CA ASN A 32 0.18 0.51 -6.09
C ASN A 32 -0.24 -0.87 -6.59
N ASP A 33 0.69 -1.83 -6.47
CA ASP A 33 0.50 -3.25 -6.72
C ASP A 33 1.55 -3.99 -5.90
N SER A 34 1.18 -4.53 -4.74
CA SER A 34 2.16 -5.11 -3.81
C SER A 34 1.53 -6.11 -2.83
N GLY A 35 2.23 -7.19 -2.58
CA GLY A 35 1.88 -8.17 -1.54
C GLY A 35 2.16 -7.71 -0.10
N GLY A 36 2.72 -6.52 0.10
CA GLY A 36 3.07 -6.02 1.42
C GLY A 36 4.57 -6.05 1.72
N ALA A 37 4.93 -6.20 2.99
CA ALA A 37 6.33 -6.28 3.40
C ALA A 37 7.00 -7.57 2.90
N ARG A 38 8.24 -7.46 2.46
CA ARG A 38 9.04 -8.63 2.05
C ARG A 38 9.46 -9.42 3.28
N ILE A 39 8.79 -10.54 3.51
CA ILE A 39 9.01 -11.37 4.70
C ILE A 39 10.43 -11.94 4.80
N GLN A 40 11.11 -12.13 3.67
CA GLN A 40 12.48 -12.61 3.61
C GLN A 40 13.50 -11.63 4.23
N GLU A 41 13.17 -10.35 4.32
CA GLU A 41 14.00 -9.31 4.95
C GLU A 41 13.56 -9.01 6.38
N GLY A 42 12.43 -9.56 6.83
CA GLY A 42 12.00 -9.45 8.22
C GLY A 42 11.80 -8.01 8.69
N VAL A 43 12.47 -7.65 9.77
CA VAL A 43 12.32 -6.34 10.45
C VAL A 43 12.70 -5.17 9.56
N GLU A 44 13.69 -5.31 8.69
CA GLU A 44 14.15 -4.24 7.80
C GLU A 44 13.05 -3.80 6.82
N SER A 45 12.26 -4.73 6.30
CA SER A 45 11.13 -4.39 5.44
C SER A 45 9.98 -3.71 6.21
N LEU A 46 9.73 -4.12 7.44
CA LEU A 46 8.75 -3.46 8.32
C LEU A 46 9.20 -2.03 8.67
N ALA A 47 10.48 -1.85 8.99
CA ALA A 47 11.06 -0.52 9.22
C ALA A 47 10.94 0.37 7.97
N GLY A 48 11.10 -0.21 6.78
CA GLY A 48 10.88 0.49 5.51
C GLY A 48 9.47 1.04 5.37
N TYR A 49 8.45 0.25 5.71
CA TYR A 49 7.08 0.72 5.75
C TYR A 49 6.86 1.82 6.77
N ALA A 50 7.46 1.71 7.96
CA ALA A 50 7.36 2.75 8.99
C ALA A 50 7.88 4.09 8.47
N GLU A 51 9.00 4.10 7.76
CA GLU A 51 9.56 5.30 7.14
C GLU A 51 8.64 5.90 6.07
N ILE A 52 7.97 5.06 5.28
CA ILE A 52 6.98 5.51 4.30
C ILE A 52 5.77 6.11 5.01
N PHE A 53 5.24 5.46 6.03
CA PHE A 53 4.09 5.95 6.81
C PHE A 53 4.40 7.28 7.48
N GLN A 54 5.60 7.44 8.04
CA GLN A 54 6.04 8.71 8.62
C GLN A 54 5.96 9.84 7.60
N ARG A 55 6.43 9.59 6.37
CA ARG A 55 6.38 10.58 5.30
C ARG A 55 4.96 10.85 4.80
N ASN A 56 4.10 9.84 4.76
CA ASN A 56 2.67 10.05 4.45
C ASN A 56 2.05 11.03 5.46
N VAL A 57 2.32 10.84 6.73
CA VAL A 57 1.80 11.69 7.81
C VAL A 57 2.38 13.09 7.74
N ASP A 58 3.70 13.22 7.62
CA ASP A 58 4.40 14.51 7.58
C ASP A 58 4.02 15.34 6.34
N SER A 59 3.71 14.68 5.23
CA SER A 59 3.30 15.33 3.98
C SER A 59 1.82 15.68 3.93
N SER A 60 1.02 15.18 4.88
CA SER A 60 -0.42 15.44 4.94
C SER A 60 -0.70 16.93 5.10
N GLY A 61 -1.51 17.47 4.19
CA GLY A 61 -1.81 18.92 4.16
C GLY A 61 -0.70 19.80 3.58
N VAL A 62 0.43 19.23 3.19
CA VAL A 62 1.58 19.96 2.59
C VAL A 62 1.59 19.80 1.08
N VAL A 63 1.52 18.57 0.59
CA VAL A 63 1.40 18.24 -0.84
C VAL A 63 0.27 17.24 -1.06
N PRO A 64 -0.43 17.30 -2.20
CA PRO A 64 -1.44 16.29 -2.52
C PRO A 64 -0.83 14.89 -2.65
N GLN A 65 -1.44 13.92 -1.99
CA GLN A 65 -1.04 12.51 -2.06
C GLN A 65 -2.19 11.69 -2.66
N LEU A 66 -1.95 11.09 -3.81
CA LEU A 66 -2.93 10.30 -4.54
C LEU A 66 -2.44 8.85 -4.68
N SER A 67 -3.33 7.92 -4.41
CA SER A 67 -3.03 6.49 -4.56
C SER A 67 -3.95 5.87 -5.61
N LEU A 68 -3.36 5.25 -6.62
CA LEU A 68 -4.06 4.46 -7.63
C LEU A 68 -3.74 2.99 -7.38
N ILE A 69 -4.76 2.24 -6.97
CA ILE A 69 -4.62 0.81 -6.70
C ILE A 69 -4.86 0.07 -8.01
N MET A 70 -3.77 -0.46 -8.57
CA MET A 70 -3.78 -1.07 -9.90
C MET A 70 -3.82 -2.61 -9.84
N GLY A 71 -3.43 -3.18 -8.72
CA GLY A 71 -3.40 -4.61 -8.48
C GLY A 71 -3.71 -4.94 -7.02
N PRO A 72 -3.34 -6.13 -6.54
CA PRO A 72 -3.50 -6.48 -5.14
C PRO A 72 -2.64 -5.59 -4.23
N CYS A 73 -3.22 -5.11 -3.13
CA CYS A 73 -2.51 -4.43 -2.06
C CYS A 73 -2.90 -5.05 -0.72
N ALA A 74 -1.93 -5.62 -0.02
CA ALA A 74 -2.14 -6.32 1.24
C ALA A 74 -1.18 -5.84 2.32
N GLY A 75 -1.58 -5.93 3.59
CA GLY A 75 -0.76 -5.56 4.73
C GLY A 75 -0.30 -4.10 4.68
N GLY A 76 0.99 -3.84 4.80
CA GLY A 76 1.56 -2.49 4.73
C GLY A 76 1.26 -1.75 3.43
N ALA A 77 1.12 -2.46 2.32
CA ALA A 77 0.75 -1.89 1.03
C ALA A 77 -0.67 -1.30 0.99
N VAL A 78 -1.53 -1.69 1.92
CA VAL A 78 -2.87 -1.11 2.11
C VAL A 78 -2.82 0.12 3.01
N TYR A 79 -2.01 0.09 4.05
CA TYR A 79 -1.96 1.19 5.02
C TYR A 79 -1.45 2.49 4.41
N SER A 80 -0.41 2.43 3.59
CA SER A 80 0.13 3.63 2.95
C SER A 80 -0.91 4.35 2.07
N PRO A 81 -1.62 3.69 1.14
CA PRO A 81 -2.74 4.31 0.42
C PRO A 81 -3.82 4.89 1.32
N ALA A 82 -4.17 4.22 2.43
CA ALA A 82 -5.17 4.70 3.36
C ALA A 82 -4.75 5.99 4.11
N LEU A 83 -3.46 6.28 4.16
CA LEU A 83 -2.90 7.51 4.74
C LEU A 83 -2.78 8.66 3.72
N THR A 84 -3.09 8.42 2.47
CA THR A 84 -3.08 9.44 1.41
C THR A 84 -4.40 10.20 1.32
N ASP A 85 -4.45 11.28 0.54
CA ASP A 85 -5.63 12.15 0.47
C ASP A 85 -6.75 11.54 -0.37
N PHE A 86 -6.41 10.90 -1.49
CA PHE A 86 -7.37 10.27 -2.39
C PHE A 86 -6.88 8.89 -2.82
N THR A 87 -7.81 7.94 -2.82
CA THR A 87 -7.55 6.57 -3.26
C THR A 87 -8.50 6.20 -4.40
N PHE A 88 -7.92 5.76 -5.51
CA PHE A 88 -8.64 5.29 -6.68
C PHE A 88 -8.37 3.80 -6.88
N MET A 89 -9.39 3.04 -7.21
CA MET A 89 -9.27 1.59 -7.43
C MET A 89 -9.75 1.22 -8.83
N VAL A 90 -9.00 0.36 -9.51
CA VAL A 90 -9.42 -0.21 -10.81
C VAL A 90 -10.37 -1.37 -10.56
N GLN A 91 -11.54 -1.33 -11.15
CA GLN A 91 -12.53 -2.41 -11.01
C GLN A 91 -11.97 -3.73 -11.57
N ASP A 92 -12.28 -4.84 -10.90
CA ASP A 92 -11.94 -6.21 -11.27
C ASP A 92 -10.45 -6.60 -11.25
N THR A 93 -9.53 -5.64 -11.05
CA THR A 93 -8.09 -5.93 -11.01
C THR A 93 -7.42 -5.49 -9.72
N SER A 94 -7.98 -4.52 -9.00
CA SER A 94 -7.42 -4.01 -7.76
C SER A 94 -8.12 -4.56 -6.52
N TYR A 95 -7.33 -4.78 -5.48
CA TYR A 95 -7.83 -5.30 -4.21
C TYR A 95 -7.09 -4.61 -3.07
N MET A 96 -7.84 -4.20 -2.05
CA MET A 96 -7.30 -3.67 -0.80
C MET A 96 -7.84 -4.49 0.36
N PHE A 97 -6.96 -5.18 1.08
CA PHE A 97 -7.32 -5.92 2.29
C PHE A 97 -6.12 -5.98 3.25
N VAL A 98 -6.42 -5.99 4.55
CA VAL A 98 -5.37 -6.14 5.58
C VAL A 98 -4.68 -7.49 5.42
N THR A 99 -5.46 -8.53 5.13
CA THR A 99 -4.95 -9.87 4.84
C THR A 99 -5.80 -10.54 3.76
N GLY A 100 -5.18 -11.43 2.98
CA GLY A 100 -5.84 -12.09 1.86
C GLY A 100 -6.84 -13.19 2.28
N PRO A 101 -7.65 -13.71 1.31
CA PRO A 101 -8.70 -14.70 1.56
C PRO A 101 -8.22 -15.98 2.25
N GLU A 102 -7.02 -16.44 1.98
CA GLU A 102 -6.47 -17.66 2.58
C GLU A 102 -6.24 -17.51 4.08
N VAL A 103 -5.76 -16.35 4.53
CA VAL A 103 -5.59 -16.07 5.96
C VAL A 103 -6.95 -15.93 6.64
N VAL A 104 -7.91 -15.26 6.02
CA VAL A 104 -9.28 -15.15 6.51
C VAL A 104 -9.88 -16.53 6.71
N LYS A 105 -9.77 -17.40 5.70
CA LYS A 105 -10.26 -18.79 5.78
C LYS A 105 -9.60 -19.57 6.91
N THR A 106 -8.30 -19.42 7.12
CA THR A 106 -7.56 -20.13 8.15
C THR A 106 -7.97 -19.69 9.55
N VAL A 107 -8.15 -18.40 9.77
CA VAL A 107 -8.40 -17.80 11.09
C VAL A 107 -9.90 -17.82 11.45
N THR A 108 -10.76 -17.32 10.54
CA THR A 108 -12.20 -17.16 10.81
C THR A 108 -13.06 -18.30 10.27
N LYS A 109 -12.47 -19.22 9.48
CA LYS A 109 -13.17 -20.31 8.78
C LYS A 109 -14.18 -19.84 7.73
N GLU A 110 -14.13 -18.57 7.35
CA GLU A 110 -14.95 -18.00 6.29
C GLU A 110 -14.27 -18.18 4.94
N THR A 111 -15.05 -18.53 3.90
CA THR A 111 -14.57 -18.60 2.52
C THR A 111 -15.08 -17.39 1.76
N VAL A 112 -14.17 -16.52 1.35
CA VAL A 112 -14.47 -15.30 0.60
C VAL A 112 -13.57 -15.21 -0.64
N THR A 113 -14.06 -14.56 -1.68
CA THR A 113 -13.26 -14.25 -2.86
C THR A 113 -12.46 -12.95 -2.62
N LYS A 114 -11.44 -12.69 -3.44
CA LYS A 114 -10.70 -11.43 -3.40
C LYS A 114 -11.59 -10.22 -3.63
N GLU A 115 -12.55 -10.35 -4.56
CA GLU A 115 -13.49 -9.28 -4.91
C GLU A 115 -14.44 -8.96 -3.76
N GLU A 116 -14.98 -10.00 -3.10
CA GLU A 116 -15.87 -9.84 -1.94
C GLU A 116 -15.14 -9.26 -0.72
N LEU A 117 -13.86 -9.63 -0.53
CA LEU A 117 -13.07 -9.19 0.61
C LEU A 117 -12.56 -7.75 0.46
N GLY A 118 -12.13 -7.37 -0.72
CA GLY A 118 -11.47 -6.08 -0.90
C GLY A 118 -11.43 -5.54 -2.32
N GLY A 119 -12.37 -5.92 -3.19
CA GLY A 119 -12.48 -5.37 -4.54
C GLY A 119 -12.97 -3.92 -4.56
N ALA A 120 -12.92 -3.27 -5.72
CA ALA A 120 -13.31 -1.87 -5.88
C ALA A 120 -14.77 -1.61 -5.46
N LYS A 121 -15.68 -2.52 -5.77
CA LYS A 121 -17.09 -2.43 -5.37
C LYS A 121 -17.32 -2.51 -3.86
N MET A 122 -16.44 -3.21 -3.16
CA MET A 122 -16.54 -3.32 -1.70
C MET A 122 -16.16 -2.02 -1.00
N HIS A 123 -15.29 -1.23 -1.62
CA HIS A 123 -14.78 0.03 -1.08
C HIS A 123 -15.49 1.28 -1.63
N SER A 124 -16.45 1.11 -2.55
CA SER A 124 -17.21 2.22 -3.17
C SER A 124 -18.36 2.75 -2.32
#